data_15668822d97628b911bc86342920fcb4
#
_entry.id   15668822d97628b911bc86342920fcb4
#
_cell.length_a   1.000
_cell.length_b   1.000
_cell.length_c   1.000
_cell.angle_alpha   90.00
_cell.angle_beta   90.00
_cell.angle_gamma   90.00
#
_symmetry.space_group_name_H-M   'P 1'
#
loop_
_entity.id
_entity.type
_entity.pdbx_description
1 polymer ?
#
loop_
_entity_poly.entity_id
_entity_poly.type
_entity_poly.pdbx_seq_one_letter_code
_entity_poly.pdbx_strand_id
1 'polypeptide(L)'
;MKKIIRFLLCSLLLVIFFVACGEKKEEKVVTEDKPIVIGQTFVVGAIEPTVGGTPWSLTTHGLSETVFSVDRNGNLVSRYVEDVERTDKLNWVLKLKKGVKFSDGTEVNAEALAWAMNTVMEENPLSNATAGKVKFEKVDDYTVNVTVERETQNLKSLLAEWTNIIFKKGDNGYIFTGPYIIKNLEPEVSLTLEPNQYYENSEKRGEVIIKAISDMASMKLAFESGELDMAFGITPEIAGELKDEGKIVETIDAGYQYFGVLNTATGIMSDKSVREAINLGLDREDYIKALKGGRVANGLFAQYF
;
A
#
# COMPACT_ATOMS: atom_id res chain seq x y z
N MET A 1 -69.64 37.13 -18.89
CA MET A 1 -69.46 35.68 -19.20
C MET A 1 -68.04 35.34 -19.67
N LYS A 2 -67.43 36.02 -20.60
CA LYS A 2 -66.06 35.64 -21.12
C LYS A 2 -64.93 35.74 -20.11
N LYS A 3 -64.98 36.58 -19.06
CA LYS A 3 -63.93 36.67 -17.99
C LYS A 3 -64.02 35.57 -16.94
N ILE A 4 -65.22 35.08 -16.68
CA ILE A 4 -65.46 33.99 -15.67
C ILE A 4 -65.03 32.66 -16.24
N ILE A 5 -65.21 32.42 -17.53
CA ILE A 5 -64.76 31.19 -18.22
C ILE A 5 -63.22 31.10 -18.26
N ARG A 6 -62.51 32.22 -18.41
CA ARG A 6 -61.01 32.24 -18.35
C ARG A 6 -60.48 31.95 -16.97
N PHE A 7 -61.16 32.36 -15.90
CA PHE A 7 -60.76 32.07 -14.54
C PHE A 7 -60.98 30.59 -14.16
N LEU A 8 -62.05 29.98 -14.62
CA LEU A 8 -62.34 28.56 -14.43
C LEU A 8 -61.38 27.65 -15.24
N LEU A 9 -60.93 28.05 -16.43
CA LEU A 9 -59.94 27.29 -17.18
C LEU A 9 -58.52 27.34 -16.56
N CYS A 10 -58.15 28.47 -15.96
CA CYS A 10 -56.85 28.58 -15.26
C CYS A 10 -56.84 27.79 -13.91
N SER A 11 -58.00 27.72 -13.21
CA SER A 11 -58.09 26.91 -11.98
C SER A 11 -58.11 25.41 -12.26
N LEU A 12 -58.66 24.97 -13.42
CA LEU A 12 -58.65 23.55 -13.84
C LEU A 12 -57.28 23.08 -14.28
N LEU A 13 -56.45 23.96 -14.91
CA LEU A 13 -55.05 23.68 -15.25
C LEU A 13 -54.14 23.58 -14.02
N LEU A 14 -54.42 24.30 -12.93
CA LEU A 14 -53.66 24.23 -11.67
C LEU A 14 -53.94 22.93 -10.88
N VAL A 15 -55.13 22.35 -11.00
CA VAL A 15 -55.51 21.10 -10.32
C VAL A 15 -54.88 19.89 -11.04
N ILE A 16 -54.65 19.96 -12.36
CA ILE A 16 -54.02 18.88 -13.13
C ILE A 16 -52.50 18.78 -12.83
N PHE A 17 -51.88 19.88 -12.36
CA PHE A 17 -50.44 19.86 -11.92
C PHE A 17 -50.20 19.21 -10.54
N PHE A 18 -51.25 19.03 -9.73
CA PHE A 18 -51.10 18.44 -8.37
C PHE A 18 -51.38 16.92 -8.33
N VAL A 19 -51.91 16.31 -9.41
CA VAL A 19 -52.20 14.88 -9.45
C VAL A 19 -51.09 14.09 -10.18
N ALA A 20 -50.07 14.78 -10.74
CA ALA A 20 -48.90 14.14 -11.37
C ALA A 20 -47.71 13.93 -10.42
N CYS A 21 -47.92 13.98 -9.08
CA CYS A 21 -46.97 13.49 -8.11
C CYS A 21 -47.29 12.02 -7.75
N GLY A 22 -47.31 11.18 -8.77
CA GLY A 22 -47.19 9.74 -8.64
C GLY A 22 -45.71 9.41 -8.51
N GLU A 23 -45.41 8.62 -7.50
CA GLU A 23 -44.19 7.92 -7.19
C GLU A 23 -43.01 8.29 -8.09
N LYS A 24 -42.13 9.17 -7.60
CA LYS A 24 -40.76 9.19 -8.07
C LYS A 24 -40.18 7.81 -7.75
N LYS A 25 -40.20 6.90 -8.72
CA LYS A 25 -39.12 5.93 -8.79
C LYS A 25 -37.86 6.78 -8.73
N GLU A 26 -37.11 6.67 -7.63
CA GLU A 26 -35.71 7.03 -7.63
C GLU A 26 -35.09 6.19 -8.74
N GLU A 27 -34.96 6.77 -9.95
CA GLU A 27 -33.91 6.34 -10.85
C GLU A 27 -32.65 6.50 -10.00
N LYS A 28 -32.09 5.37 -9.56
CA LYS A 28 -30.69 5.32 -9.17
C LYS A 28 -29.96 5.87 -10.40
N VAL A 29 -29.59 7.14 -10.32
CA VAL A 29 -28.54 7.69 -11.15
C VAL A 29 -27.36 6.83 -10.76
N VAL A 30 -27.04 5.83 -11.59
CA VAL A 30 -25.75 5.18 -11.58
C VAL A 30 -24.80 6.28 -12.04
N THR A 31 -24.34 7.09 -11.11
CA THR A 31 -23.12 7.85 -11.30
C THR A 31 -22.08 6.77 -11.53
N GLU A 32 -21.59 6.63 -12.77
CA GLU A 32 -20.32 5.95 -12.97
C GLU A 32 -19.37 6.63 -12.00
N ASP A 33 -18.94 5.90 -10.97
CA ASP A 33 -18.05 6.45 -9.96
C ASP A 33 -16.76 6.84 -10.69
N LYS A 34 -16.52 8.16 -10.78
CA LYS A 34 -15.31 8.69 -11.38
C LYS A 34 -14.11 8.02 -10.70
N PRO A 35 -13.11 7.52 -11.47
CA PRO A 35 -11.90 6.97 -10.86
C PRO A 35 -11.24 7.96 -9.92
N ILE A 36 -10.68 7.48 -8.82
CA ILE A 36 -9.84 8.28 -7.93
C ILE A 36 -8.46 8.37 -8.56
N VAL A 37 -7.97 9.58 -8.80
CA VAL A 37 -6.65 9.82 -9.40
C VAL A 37 -5.65 10.19 -8.32
N ILE A 38 -4.60 9.37 -8.17
CA ILE A 38 -3.55 9.53 -7.16
C ILE A 38 -2.22 9.86 -7.84
N GLY A 39 -1.59 10.97 -7.45
CA GLY A 39 -0.21 11.27 -7.80
C GLY A 39 0.76 10.62 -6.81
N GLN A 40 1.74 9.87 -7.30
CA GLN A 40 2.85 9.30 -6.53
C GLN A 40 4.17 9.60 -7.23
N THR A 41 5.30 9.49 -6.51
CA THR A 41 6.63 9.74 -7.08
C THR A 41 7.08 8.65 -8.06
N PHE A 42 6.42 7.50 -8.06
CA PHE A 42 6.74 6.37 -8.94
C PHE A 42 5.50 5.53 -9.23
N VAL A 43 5.54 4.79 -10.32
CA VAL A 43 4.67 3.67 -10.66
C VAL A 43 5.55 2.47 -10.99
N VAL A 44 5.08 1.28 -10.67
CA VAL A 44 5.82 0.04 -10.95
C VAL A 44 6.15 -0.09 -12.45
N GLY A 45 7.40 -0.44 -12.77
CA GLY A 45 7.84 -0.60 -14.16
C GLY A 45 7.63 -2.01 -14.71
N ALA A 46 7.59 -3.02 -13.84
CA ALA A 46 7.39 -4.42 -14.21
C ALA A 46 6.66 -5.17 -13.10
N ILE A 47 5.95 -6.25 -13.46
CA ILE A 47 5.22 -7.10 -12.53
C ILE A 47 6.03 -8.35 -12.23
N GLU A 48 7.13 -8.17 -11.50
CA GLU A 48 8.12 -9.22 -11.19
C GLU A 48 8.22 -9.40 -9.66
N PRO A 49 7.43 -10.32 -9.07
CA PRO A 49 7.26 -10.42 -7.61
C PRO A 49 8.53 -10.85 -6.85
N THR A 50 9.56 -11.30 -7.53
CA THR A 50 10.82 -11.79 -6.92
C THR A 50 12.02 -10.90 -7.24
N VAL A 51 11.86 -9.82 -8.03
CA VAL A 51 12.98 -9.00 -8.49
C VAL A 51 13.17 -7.76 -7.64
N GLY A 52 14.31 -7.66 -6.96
CA GLY A 52 14.75 -6.45 -6.25
C GLY A 52 13.67 -5.85 -5.34
N GLY A 53 13.36 -4.57 -5.55
CA GLY A 53 12.34 -3.82 -4.79
C GLY A 53 10.91 -3.93 -5.34
N THR A 54 10.68 -4.67 -6.41
CA THR A 54 9.34 -4.79 -7.03
C THR A 54 8.25 -5.27 -6.06
N PRO A 55 8.47 -6.25 -5.15
CA PRO A 55 7.47 -6.65 -4.17
C PRO A 55 6.95 -5.48 -3.33
N TRP A 56 7.83 -4.55 -2.92
CA TRP A 56 7.44 -3.34 -2.21
C TRP A 56 6.52 -2.45 -3.06
N SER A 57 6.84 -2.26 -4.35
CA SER A 57 5.98 -1.51 -5.26
C SER A 57 4.62 -2.17 -5.44
N LEU A 58 4.56 -3.49 -5.57
CA LEU A 58 3.32 -4.25 -5.70
C LEU A 58 2.42 -4.10 -4.47
N THR A 59 2.99 -4.12 -3.25
CA THR A 59 2.23 -3.88 -2.02
C THR A 59 1.78 -2.42 -1.90
N THR A 60 2.65 -1.47 -2.21
CA THR A 60 2.34 -0.03 -2.16
C THR A 60 1.20 0.34 -3.11
N HIS A 61 1.11 -0.32 -4.27
CA HIS A 61 0.03 -0.10 -5.24
C HIS A 61 -1.24 -0.93 -4.97
N GLY A 62 -1.27 -1.70 -3.88
CA GLY A 62 -2.44 -2.50 -3.50
C GLY A 62 -2.68 -3.74 -4.36
N LEU A 63 -1.68 -4.20 -5.10
CA LEU A 63 -1.76 -5.42 -5.92
C LEU A 63 -1.51 -6.69 -5.12
N SER A 64 -0.59 -6.62 -4.15
CA SER A 64 -0.20 -7.74 -3.32
C SER A 64 -0.18 -7.39 -1.84
N GLU A 65 -0.09 -8.40 -1.00
CA GLU A 65 0.08 -8.26 0.45
C GLU A 65 1.17 -9.19 0.94
N THR A 66 1.86 -8.79 1.99
CA THR A 66 2.78 -9.64 2.75
C THR A 66 2.01 -10.64 3.61
N VAL A 67 2.66 -11.72 4.03
CA VAL A 67 2.04 -12.74 4.90
C VAL A 67 1.55 -12.12 6.22
N PHE A 68 2.32 -11.21 6.78
CA PHE A 68 1.95 -10.32 7.89
C PHE A 68 2.12 -8.86 7.47
N SER A 69 1.36 -7.98 8.08
CA SER A 69 1.50 -6.52 7.95
C SER A 69 1.47 -5.86 9.32
N VAL A 70 1.88 -4.60 9.39
CA VAL A 70 1.82 -3.79 10.61
C VAL A 70 0.59 -2.90 10.54
N ASP A 71 -0.29 -2.99 11.52
CA ASP A 71 -1.46 -2.11 11.62
C ASP A 71 -1.07 -0.69 12.12
N ARG A 72 -2.05 0.23 12.17
CA ARG A 72 -1.82 1.61 12.65
C ARG A 72 -1.39 1.72 14.11
N ASN A 73 -1.52 0.65 14.89
CA ASN A 73 -1.13 0.58 16.30
C ASN A 73 0.22 -0.13 16.49
N GLY A 74 0.89 -0.52 15.40
CA GLY A 74 2.15 -1.25 15.44
C GLY A 74 2.00 -2.76 15.64
N ASN A 75 0.78 -3.33 15.60
CA ASN A 75 0.58 -4.76 15.77
C ASN A 75 0.82 -5.51 14.48
N LEU A 76 1.42 -6.69 14.57
CA LEU A 76 1.55 -7.62 13.46
C LEU A 76 0.23 -8.36 13.26
N VAL A 77 -0.41 -8.10 12.15
CA VAL A 77 -1.69 -8.70 11.74
C VAL A 77 -1.53 -9.50 10.45
N SER A 78 -2.39 -10.48 10.23
CA SER A 78 -2.40 -11.25 8.99
C SER A 78 -3.82 -11.52 8.52
N ARG A 79 -4.03 -11.37 7.22
CA ARG A 79 -5.25 -11.82 6.56
C ARG A 79 -5.23 -13.33 6.31
N TYR A 80 -4.06 -13.94 6.26
CA TYR A 80 -3.81 -15.33 5.81
C TYR A 80 -3.59 -16.29 6.96
N VAL A 81 -2.94 -15.86 8.03
CA VAL A 81 -2.52 -16.72 9.14
C VAL A 81 -3.39 -16.48 10.35
N GLU A 82 -3.93 -17.58 10.90
CA GLU A 82 -4.72 -17.59 12.12
C GLU A 82 -3.82 -17.67 13.35
N ASP A 83 -2.84 -18.59 13.30
CA ASP A 83 -1.94 -18.85 14.43
C ASP A 83 -0.51 -19.17 13.98
N VAL A 84 0.45 -18.83 14.84
CA VAL A 84 1.88 -19.07 14.66
C VAL A 84 2.43 -19.69 15.92
N GLU A 85 2.82 -20.95 15.85
CA GLU A 85 3.41 -21.71 16.95
C GLU A 85 4.91 -21.91 16.71
N ARG A 86 5.74 -21.60 17.72
CA ARG A 86 7.16 -21.93 17.71
C ARG A 86 7.35 -23.29 18.36
N THR A 87 7.83 -24.29 17.60
CA THR A 87 8.03 -25.66 18.10
C THR A 87 9.41 -25.85 18.70
N ASP A 88 10.43 -25.17 18.16
CA ASP A 88 11.78 -25.11 18.70
C ASP A 88 12.54 -23.85 18.25
N LYS A 89 13.88 -23.84 18.36
CA LYS A 89 14.71 -22.67 18.00
C LYS A 89 14.65 -22.28 16.54
N LEU A 90 14.44 -23.26 15.64
CA LEU A 90 14.52 -23.07 14.19
C LEU A 90 13.21 -23.41 13.48
N ASN A 91 12.26 -24.04 14.18
CA ASN A 91 11.05 -24.56 13.58
C ASN A 91 9.78 -23.90 14.13
N TRP A 92 8.85 -23.66 13.22
CA TRP A 92 7.57 -23.01 13.45
C TRP A 92 6.46 -23.72 12.68
N VAL A 93 5.23 -23.55 13.14
CA VAL A 93 4.02 -24.01 12.45
C VAL A 93 3.11 -22.82 12.22
N LEU A 94 2.67 -22.63 10.97
CA LEU A 94 1.64 -21.66 10.60
C LEU A 94 0.32 -22.39 10.41
N LYS A 95 -0.75 -21.89 11.03
CA LYS A 95 -2.13 -22.28 10.76
C LYS A 95 -2.78 -21.21 9.89
N LEU A 96 -3.32 -21.61 8.75
CA LEU A 96 -3.90 -20.68 7.79
C LEU A 96 -5.40 -20.50 8.00
N LYS A 97 -5.88 -19.30 7.76
CA LYS A 97 -7.31 -18.98 7.67
C LYS A 97 -7.88 -19.56 6.38
N LYS A 98 -9.12 -20.08 6.47
CA LYS A 98 -9.85 -20.61 5.32
C LYS A 98 -10.56 -19.49 4.54
N GLY A 99 -10.76 -19.71 3.25
CA GLY A 99 -11.58 -18.85 2.41
C GLY A 99 -10.90 -17.57 1.94
N VAL A 100 -9.61 -17.35 2.26
CA VAL A 100 -8.83 -16.24 1.69
C VAL A 100 -8.48 -16.58 0.25
N LYS A 101 -8.69 -15.63 -0.68
CA LYS A 101 -8.59 -15.91 -2.12
C LYS A 101 -7.57 -15.01 -2.81
N PHE A 102 -6.98 -15.56 -3.86
CA PHE A 102 -6.32 -14.80 -4.91
C PHE A 102 -7.34 -14.00 -5.75
N SER A 103 -6.86 -13.09 -6.58
CA SER A 103 -7.69 -12.26 -7.45
C SER A 103 -8.38 -13.02 -8.59
N ASP A 104 -8.05 -14.29 -8.81
CA ASP A 104 -8.76 -15.19 -9.74
C ASP A 104 -9.82 -16.08 -9.05
N GLY A 105 -10.02 -15.90 -7.75
CA GLY A 105 -11.00 -16.63 -6.95
C GLY A 105 -10.52 -17.95 -6.39
N THR A 106 -9.32 -18.42 -6.73
CA THR A 106 -8.74 -19.63 -6.10
C THR A 106 -8.29 -19.34 -4.67
N GLU A 107 -8.31 -20.36 -3.82
CA GLU A 107 -7.99 -20.21 -2.40
C GLU A 107 -6.47 -20.13 -2.15
N VAL A 108 -6.07 -19.29 -1.20
CA VAL A 108 -4.71 -19.25 -0.65
C VAL A 108 -4.58 -20.36 0.39
N ASN A 109 -4.19 -21.53 -0.04
CA ASN A 109 -3.94 -22.68 0.83
C ASN A 109 -2.46 -22.83 1.19
N ALA A 110 -2.13 -23.84 1.98
CA ALA A 110 -0.76 -24.10 2.44
C ALA A 110 0.22 -24.37 1.30
N GLU A 111 -0.23 -25.02 0.21
CA GLU A 111 0.60 -25.27 -0.96
C GLU A 111 0.96 -23.97 -1.70
N ALA A 112 -0.03 -23.11 -1.93
CA ALA A 112 0.16 -21.83 -2.59
C ALA A 112 1.07 -20.90 -1.78
N LEU A 113 0.85 -20.82 -0.45
CA LEU A 113 1.69 -20.02 0.43
C LEU A 113 3.13 -20.54 0.48
N ALA A 114 3.31 -21.85 0.67
CA ALA A 114 4.64 -22.45 0.72
C ALA A 114 5.38 -22.27 -0.61
N TRP A 115 4.69 -22.41 -1.74
CA TRP A 115 5.26 -22.18 -3.06
C TRP A 115 5.73 -20.70 -3.22
N ALA A 116 4.86 -19.73 -2.91
CA ALA A 116 5.20 -18.31 -3.03
C ALA A 116 6.41 -17.95 -2.16
N MET A 117 6.40 -18.36 -0.90
CA MET A 117 7.49 -18.06 0.04
C MET A 117 8.80 -18.72 -0.35
N ASN A 118 8.80 -20.00 -0.74
CA ASN A 118 10.02 -20.67 -1.20
C ASN A 118 10.57 -20.01 -2.48
N THR A 119 9.70 -19.61 -3.41
CA THR A 119 10.09 -18.90 -4.63
C THR A 119 10.76 -17.56 -4.31
N VAL A 120 10.18 -16.77 -3.39
CA VAL A 120 10.80 -15.51 -2.91
C VAL A 120 12.16 -15.76 -2.26
N MET A 121 12.26 -16.78 -1.39
CA MET A 121 13.53 -17.11 -0.71
C MET A 121 14.62 -17.58 -1.66
N GLU A 122 14.24 -18.23 -2.76
CA GLU A 122 15.18 -18.72 -3.77
C GLU A 122 15.62 -17.61 -4.75
N GLU A 123 14.67 -16.80 -5.23
CA GLU A 123 14.90 -15.89 -6.34
C GLU A 123 15.24 -14.46 -5.90
N ASN A 124 14.83 -14.00 -4.69
CA ASN A 124 15.15 -12.67 -4.21
C ASN A 124 16.18 -12.69 -3.07
N PRO A 125 17.45 -12.31 -3.33
CA PRO A 125 18.50 -12.32 -2.30
C PRO A 125 18.18 -11.44 -1.06
N LEU A 126 17.33 -10.42 -1.22
CA LEU A 126 16.97 -9.52 -0.12
C LEU A 126 16.07 -10.20 0.92
N SER A 127 15.32 -11.23 0.53
CA SER A 127 14.46 -12.00 1.43
C SER A 127 15.22 -12.83 2.49
N ASN A 128 16.49 -13.13 2.21
CA ASN A 128 17.35 -13.95 3.10
C ASN A 128 18.17 -13.11 4.10
N ALA A 129 17.99 -11.79 4.14
CA ALA A 129 18.85 -10.90 4.90
C ALA A 129 18.76 -11.15 6.43
N THR A 130 17.56 -11.40 6.95
CA THR A 130 17.32 -11.48 8.40
C THR A 130 17.55 -12.89 8.96
N ALA A 131 16.85 -13.90 8.46
CA ALA A 131 16.84 -15.26 9.04
C ALA A 131 17.68 -16.28 8.25
N GLY A 132 18.42 -15.85 7.23
CA GLY A 132 19.04 -16.75 6.27
C GLY A 132 17.99 -17.41 5.39
N LYS A 133 18.30 -18.61 4.90
CA LYS A 133 17.33 -19.38 4.12
C LYS A 133 16.16 -19.83 5.01
N VAL A 134 14.97 -19.63 4.53
CA VAL A 134 13.74 -20.07 5.19
C VAL A 134 13.05 -21.06 4.27
N LYS A 135 12.63 -22.19 4.81
CA LYS A 135 11.93 -23.26 4.08
C LYS A 135 10.51 -23.38 4.56
N PHE A 136 9.58 -23.45 3.62
CA PHE A 136 8.16 -23.63 3.87
C PHE A 136 7.69 -24.97 3.32
N GLU A 137 7.07 -25.81 4.14
CA GLU A 137 6.62 -27.14 3.78
C GLU A 137 5.14 -27.32 4.15
N LYS A 138 4.32 -27.65 3.15
CA LYS A 138 2.92 -28.02 3.36
C LYS A 138 2.83 -29.28 4.22
N VAL A 139 2.02 -29.24 5.29
CA VAL A 139 1.66 -30.39 6.10
C VAL A 139 0.30 -30.91 5.68
N ASP A 140 -0.70 -30.04 5.65
CA ASP A 140 -2.05 -30.25 5.15
C ASP A 140 -2.51 -28.98 4.40
N ASP A 141 -3.78 -28.88 4.02
CA ASP A 141 -4.26 -27.78 3.21
C ASP A 141 -4.20 -26.41 3.91
N TYR A 142 -4.10 -26.38 5.25
CA TYR A 142 -4.09 -25.16 6.06
C TYR A 142 -2.98 -25.12 7.11
N THR A 143 -1.99 -26.01 6.99
CA THR A 143 -0.85 -26.07 7.91
C THR A 143 0.45 -26.06 7.13
N VAL A 144 1.36 -25.14 7.49
CA VAL A 144 2.69 -25.01 6.91
C VAL A 144 3.74 -25.09 8.01
N ASN A 145 4.71 -26.00 7.86
CA ASN A 145 5.93 -25.99 8.66
C ASN A 145 6.92 -24.97 8.07
N VAL A 146 7.56 -24.20 8.95
CA VAL A 146 8.58 -23.22 8.58
C VAL A 146 9.86 -23.52 9.33
N THR A 147 10.95 -23.70 8.58
CA THR A 147 12.30 -23.89 9.14
C THR A 147 13.19 -22.74 8.76
N VAL A 148 13.81 -22.08 9.73
CA VAL A 148 14.75 -20.96 9.53
C VAL A 148 16.19 -21.41 9.69
N GLU A 149 17.11 -20.89 8.89
CA GLU A 149 18.53 -21.22 8.97
C GLU A 149 19.18 -20.58 10.24
N ARG A 150 18.75 -19.39 10.61
CA ARG A 150 19.21 -18.67 11.79
C ARG A 150 18.05 -18.41 12.75
N GLU A 151 18.30 -18.64 14.04
CA GLU A 151 17.27 -18.40 15.07
C GLU A 151 16.70 -16.99 14.94
N THR A 152 15.37 -16.92 14.82
CA THR A 152 14.62 -15.66 14.88
C THR A 152 13.71 -15.66 16.11
N GLN A 153 13.56 -14.51 16.76
CA GLN A 153 12.69 -14.39 17.93
C GLN A 153 11.23 -14.19 17.52
N ASN A 154 11.00 -13.66 16.32
CA ASN A 154 9.66 -13.31 15.84
C ASN A 154 9.51 -13.60 14.36
N LEU A 155 8.93 -14.77 14.05
CA LEU A 155 8.63 -15.14 12.66
C LEU A 155 7.62 -14.20 11.99
N LYS A 156 6.67 -13.63 12.74
CA LYS A 156 5.67 -12.69 12.19
C LYS A 156 6.35 -11.43 11.64
N SER A 157 7.36 -10.89 12.33
CA SER A 157 8.13 -9.74 11.84
C SER A 157 8.88 -10.06 10.56
N LEU A 158 9.50 -11.24 10.48
CA LEU A 158 10.16 -11.71 9.25
C LEU A 158 9.16 -11.79 8.09
N LEU A 159 7.99 -12.36 8.32
CA LEU A 159 6.96 -12.52 7.31
C LEU A 159 6.18 -11.23 6.99
N ALA A 160 6.44 -10.14 7.72
CA ALA A 160 5.96 -8.79 7.43
C ALA A 160 6.94 -7.99 6.56
N GLU A 161 8.14 -8.50 6.30
CA GLU A 161 9.09 -7.84 5.41
C GLU A 161 8.51 -7.76 3.99
N TRP A 162 8.71 -6.64 3.33
CA TRP A 162 8.12 -6.28 2.05
C TRP A 162 8.44 -7.25 0.89
N THR A 163 9.46 -8.09 1.01
CA THR A 163 9.78 -9.15 0.05
C THR A 163 8.80 -10.32 0.13
N ASN A 164 8.19 -10.56 1.30
CA ASN A 164 7.42 -11.77 1.60
C ASN A 164 5.95 -11.63 1.19
N ILE A 165 5.73 -11.32 -0.08
CA ILE A 165 4.40 -11.17 -0.69
C ILE A 165 3.83 -12.50 -1.15
N ILE A 166 2.49 -12.59 -1.17
CA ILE A 166 1.78 -13.79 -1.62
C ILE A 166 1.36 -13.61 -3.08
N PHE A 167 1.78 -14.54 -3.93
CA PHE A 167 1.47 -14.58 -5.35
C PHE A 167 1.51 -16.01 -5.88
N LYS A 168 0.99 -16.20 -7.07
CA LYS A 168 1.12 -17.45 -7.82
C LYS A 168 1.29 -17.18 -9.32
N LYS A 169 1.74 -18.17 -10.08
CA LYS A 169 1.75 -18.10 -11.55
C LYS A 169 0.33 -18.30 -12.10
N GLY A 170 -0.05 -17.50 -13.07
CA GLY A 170 -1.21 -17.66 -13.92
C GLY A 170 -0.79 -17.84 -15.38
N ASP A 171 -1.77 -18.00 -16.27
CA ASP A 171 -1.50 -18.22 -17.70
C ASP A 171 -0.81 -17.01 -18.37
N ASN A 172 -1.11 -15.79 -17.91
CA ASN A 172 -0.62 -14.54 -18.50
C ASN A 172 0.21 -13.72 -17.51
N GLY A 173 0.95 -14.33 -16.58
CA GLY A 173 1.78 -13.63 -15.60
C GLY A 173 1.46 -14.06 -14.17
N TYR A 174 1.57 -13.12 -13.24
CA TYR A 174 1.37 -13.40 -11.82
C TYR A 174 -0.02 -12.98 -11.34
N ILE A 175 -0.56 -13.73 -10.40
CA ILE A 175 -1.84 -13.49 -9.73
C ILE A 175 -1.55 -13.19 -8.27
N PHE A 176 -2.14 -12.12 -7.76
CA PHE A 176 -1.88 -11.59 -6.43
C PHE A 176 -3.12 -11.64 -5.53
N THR A 177 -2.98 -11.13 -4.32
CA THR A 177 -3.98 -11.23 -3.26
C THR A 177 -4.51 -9.88 -2.78
N GLY A 178 -3.98 -8.78 -3.30
CA GLY A 178 -4.30 -7.44 -2.86
C GLY A 178 -5.73 -6.98 -3.17
N PRO A 179 -6.13 -5.81 -2.64
CA PRO A 179 -7.47 -5.24 -2.84
C PRO A 179 -7.77 -4.80 -4.27
N TYR A 180 -6.77 -4.71 -5.13
CA TYR A 180 -6.90 -4.28 -6.51
C TYR A 180 -6.23 -5.24 -7.49
N ILE A 181 -6.67 -5.20 -8.75
CA ILE A 181 -6.06 -5.87 -9.89
C ILE A 181 -5.72 -4.85 -10.98
N ILE A 182 -4.76 -5.18 -11.82
CA ILE A 182 -4.32 -4.31 -12.91
C ILE A 182 -5.36 -4.33 -14.04
N LYS A 183 -5.90 -3.17 -14.36
CA LYS A 183 -6.71 -2.94 -15.56
C LYS A 183 -5.84 -2.48 -16.74
N ASN A 184 -4.90 -1.56 -16.48
CA ASN A 184 -3.90 -1.09 -17.44
C ASN A 184 -2.62 -0.68 -16.74
N LEU A 185 -1.48 -0.96 -17.35
CA LEU A 185 -0.16 -0.54 -16.88
C LEU A 185 0.59 0.14 -18.03
N GLU A 186 0.95 1.39 -17.84
CA GLU A 186 1.98 2.08 -18.60
C GLU A 186 3.21 2.16 -17.70
N PRO A 187 4.24 1.31 -17.93
CA PRO A 187 5.39 1.18 -17.03
C PRO A 187 6.00 2.53 -16.67
N GLU A 188 6.21 2.76 -15.36
CA GLU A 188 6.79 3.99 -14.80
C GLU A 188 6.01 5.29 -15.08
N VAL A 189 4.84 5.21 -15.72
CA VAL A 189 4.01 6.36 -16.08
C VAL A 189 2.67 6.35 -15.35
N SER A 190 1.87 5.30 -15.56
CA SER A 190 0.55 5.20 -14.94
C SER A 190 0.10 3.76 -14.72
N LEU A 191 -0.74 3.58 -13.70
CA LEU A 191 -1.34 2.29 -13.35
C LEU A 191 -2.82 2.49 -13.07
N THR A 192 -3.66 1.87 -13.90
CA THR A 192 -5.11 1.82 -13.68
C THR A 192 -5.48 0.52 -13.00
N LEU A 193 -6.20 0.63 -11.90
CA LEU A 193 -6.57 -0.44 -11.00
C LEU A 193 -8.09 -0.56 -10.91
N GLU A 194 -8.58 -1.79 -10.94
CA GLU A 194 -9.98 -2.09 -10.61
C GLU A 194 -10.06 -2.94 -9.33
N PRO A 195 -11.18 -2.89 -8.58
CA PRO A 195 -11.32 -3.65 -7.34
C PRO A 195 -11.22 -5.16 -7.58
N ASN A 196 -10.44 -5.84 -6.73
CA ASN A 196 -10.45 -7.30 -6.65
C ASN A 196 -11.76 -7.76 -6.01
N GLN A 197 -12.66 -8.37 -6.79
CA GLN A 197 -13.98 -8.82 -6.33
C GLN A 197 -13.93 -9.87 -5.21
N TYR A 198 -12.80 -10.57 -5.04
CA TYR A 198 -12.61 -11.59 -4.00
C TYR A 198 -11.96 -11.03 -2.73
N TYR A 199 -11.65 -9.74 -2.73
CA TYR A 199 -11.16 -9.06 -1.54
C TYR A 199 -12.32 -8.51 -0.71
N GLU A 200 -12.18 -8.53 0.61
CA GLU A 200 -13.23 -8.04 1.51
C GLU A 200 -13.60 -6.56 1.24
N ASN A 201 -14.89 -6.25 1.30
CA ASN A 201 -15.44 -4.94 1.01
C ASN A 201 -15.09 -4.39 -0.40
N SER A 202 -14.93 -5.26 -1.38
CA SER A 202 -14.65 -4.86 -2.77
C SER A 202 -15.75 -3.95 -3.35
N GLU A 203 -17.00 -4.16 -2.94
CA GLU A 203 -18.17 -3.37 -3.36
C GLU A 203 -18.12 -1.90 -2.92
N LYS A 204 -17.23 -1.55 -1.99
CA LYS A 204 -17.01 -0.17 -1.51
C LYS A 204 -15.84 0.51 -2.19
N ARG A 205 -15.15 -0.16 -3.11
CA ARG A 205 -14.00 0.37 -3.83
C ARG A 205 -14.37 0.74 -5.24
N GLY A 206 -13.88 1.88 -5.71
CA GLY A 206 -13.94 2.30 -7.09
C GLY A 206 -12.63 2.03 -7.84
N GLU A 207 -12.61 2.38 -9.12
CA GLU A 207 -11.41 2.39 -9.95
C GLU A 207 -10.42 3.44 -9.42
N VAL A 208 -9.13 3.11 -9.46
CA VAL A 208 -8.04 3.99 -9.05
C VAL A 208 -7.05 4.15 -10.20
N ILE A 209 -6.61 5.37 -10.46
CA ILE A 209 -5.53 5.67 -11.40
C ILE A 209 -4.36 6.25 -10.61
N ILE A 210 -3.21 5.58 -10.64
CA ILE A 210 -1.97 6.09 -10.05
C ILE A 210 -1.11 6.67 -11.17
N LYS A 211 -0.67 7.93 -11.02
CA LYS A 211 0.22 8.63 -11.96
C LYS A 211 1.58 8.86 -11.32
N ALA A 212 2.66 8.56 -12.05
CA ALA A 212 4.01 8.86 -11.63
C ALA A 212 4.33 10.34 -11.87
N ILE A 213 4.55 11.10 -10.79
CA ILE A 213 4.95 12.50 -10.84
C ILE A 213 6.09 12.70 -9.84
N SER A 214 7.32 12.67 -10.32
CA SER A 214 8.52 12.76 -9.48
C SER A 214 8.86 14.19 -9.04
N ASP A 215 8.45 15.20 -9.83
CA ASP A 215 8.65 16.61 -9.50
C ASP A 215 7.55 17.11 -8.55
N MET A 216 7.96 17.61 -7.39
CA MET A 216 7.02 18.01 -6.34
C MET A 216 6.21 19.26 -6.70
N ALA A 217 6.76 20.20 -7.47
CA ALA A 217 6.02 21.38 -7.89
C ALA A 217 4.95 21.00 -8.91
N SER A 218 5.27 20.10 -9.84
CA SER A 218 4.30 19.51 -10.79
C SER A 218 3.21 18.73 -10.07
N MET A 219 3.56 17.96 -9.03
CA MET A 219 2.60 17.22 -8.20
C MET A 219 1.62 18.16 -7.50
N LYS A 220 2.13 19.23 -6.88
CA LYS A 220 1.29 20.27 -6.24
C LYS A 220 0.35 20.91 -7.26
N LEU A 221 0.87 21.34 -8.41
CA LEU A 221 0.08 21.98 -9.46
C LEU A 221 -1.04 21.05 -9.99
N ALA A 222 -0.74 19.78 -10.23
CA ALA A 222 -1.72 18.80 -10.69
C ALA A 222 -2.82 18.58 -9.63
N PHE A 223 -2.47 18.58 -8.34
CA PHE A 223 -3.45 18.50 -7.25
C PHE A 223 -4.32 19.77 -7.16
N GLU A 224 -3.72 20.96 -7.24
CA GLU A 224 -4.45 22.23 -7.17
C GLU A 224 -5.40 22.44 -8.36
N SER A 225 -5.00 21.99 -9.55
CA SER A 225 -5.84 22.06 -10.76
C SER A 225 -6.99 21.05 -10.76
N GLY A 226 -7.02 20.09 -9.82
CA GLY A 226 -8.01 19.01 -9.77
C GLY A 226 -7.75 17.86 -10.76
N GLU A 227 -6.54 17.79 -11.32
CA GLU A 227 -6.09 16.63 -12.11
C GLU A 227 -5.85 15.41 -11.20
N LEU A 228 -5.45 15.65 -9.96
CA LEU A 228 -5.31 14.64 -8.91
C LEU A 228 -6.36 14.85 -7.82
N ASP A 229 -6.96 13.77 -7.36
CA ASP A 229 -7.81 13.74 -6.17
C ASP A 229 -6.96 13.60 -4.90
N MET A 230 -5.74 13.04 -5.00
CA MET A 230 -4.80 12.83 -3.90
C MET A 230 -3.36 12.94 -4.41
N ALA A 231 -2.49 13.59 -3.62
CA ALA A 231 -1.04 13.59 -3.80
C ALA A 231 -0.38 12.86 -2.64
N PHE A 232 0.40 11.81 -2.94
CA PHE A 232 1.04 10.96 -1.95
C PHE A 232 2.56 11.09 -1.98
N GLY A 233 3.19 11.10 -0.79
CA GLY A 233 4.65 11.19 -0.67
C GLY A 233 5.21 12.59 -0.92
N ILE A 234 4.38 13.63 -0.70
CA ILE A 234 4.79 15.04 -0.83
C ILE A 234 5.77 15.43 0.29
N THR A 235 6.62 16.42 0.00
CA THR A 235 7.57 16.93 0.99
C THR A 235 6.87 17.70 2.12
N PRO A 236 7.49 17.82 3.32
CA PRO A 236 6.94 18.63 4.40
C PRO A 236 6.68 20.08 4.02
N GLU A 237 7.50 20.66 3.11
CA GLU A 237 7.30 22.00 2.58
C GLU A 237 5.99 22.13 1.82
N ILE A 238 5.77 21.26 0.82
CA ILE A 238 4.52 21.22 0.03
C ILE A 238 3.31 20.91 0.92
N ALA A 239 3.47 20.00 1.88
CA ALA A 239 2.42 19.69 2.86
C ALA A 239 2.03 20.93 3.69
N GLY A 240 3.01 21.74 4.11
CA GLY A 240 2.78 22.99 4.81
C GLY A 240 2.01 24.01 3.96
N GLU A 241 2.45 24.24 2.72
CA GLU A 241 1.80 25.15 1.77
C GLU A 241 0.33 24.75 1.53
N LEU A 242 0.07 23.48 1.20
CA LEU A 242 -1.27 22.99 0.97
C LEU A 242 -2.17 23.10 2.21
N LYS A 243 -1.62 22.90 3.41
CA LYS A 243 -2.33 23.10 4.67
C LYS A 243 -2.71 24.57 4.90
N ASP A 244 -1.80 25.50 4.61
CA ASP A 244 -2.05 26.95 4.71
C ASP A 244 -3.10 27.40 3.69
N GLU A 245 -3.22 26.70 2.56
CA GLU A 245 -4.28 26.87 1.56
C GLU A 245 -5.62 26.22 1.95
N GLY A 246 -5.71 25.59 3.12
CA GLY A 246 -6.92 24.96 3.63
C GLY A 246 -7.21 23.56 3.06
N LYS A 247 -6.22 22.93 2.44
CA LYS A 247 -6.35 21.54 1.97
C LYS A 247 -6.22 20.56 3.13
N ILE A 248 -6.82 19.37 2.97
CA ILE A 248 -6.67 18.29 3.94
C ILE A 248 -5.29 17.65 3.74
N VAL A 249 -4.47 17.70 4.78
CA VAL A 249 -3.13 17.12 4.80
C VAL A 249 -3.01 16.14 5.96
N GLU A 250 -2.74 14.89 5.63
CA GLU A 250 -2.50 13.81 6.59
C GLU A 250 -1.00 13.49 6.64
N THR A 251 -0.48 13.34 7.85
CA THR A 251 0.92 12.96 8.08
C THR A 251 0.96 11.59 8.75
N ILE A 252 1.78 10.70 8.20
CA ILE A 252 1.97 9.34 8.71
C ILE A 252 3.41 9.20 9.18
N ASP A 253 3.63 8.75 10.42
CA ASP A 253 4.95 8.35 10.91
C ASP A 253 5.38 7.05 10.22
N ALA A 254 6.25 7.17 9.23
CA ALA A 254 6.60 6.07 8.33
C ALA A 254 7.81 5.24 8.76
N GLY A 255 8.44 5.52 9.88
CA GLY A 255 9.63 4.80 10.35
C GLY A 255 10.90 5.03 9.54
N TYR A 256 10.89 5.95 8.59
CA TYR A 256 12.08 6.28 7.81
C TYR A 256 13.08 7.09 8.61
N GLN A 257 14.35 6.75 8.43
CA GLN A 257 15.47 7.52 8.98
C GLN A 257 16.44 7.91 7.86
N TYR A 258 16.89 9.13 7.90
CA TYR A 258 18.02 9.58 7.09
C TYR A 258 19.30 9.44 7.91
N PHE A 259 20.29 8.74 7.34
CA PHE A 259 21.60 8.57 7.96
C PHE A 259 22.71 8.56 6.93
N GLY A 260 23.88 9.01 7.32
CA GLY A 260 25.09 8.93 6.50
C GLY A 260 25.80 7.61 6.73
N VAL A 261 26.15 6.90 5.64
CA VAL A 261 27.01 5.73 5.69
C VAL A 261 28.43 6.14 5.36
N LEU A 262 29.36 5.92 6.29
CA LEU A 262 30.76 6.23 6.08
C LEU A 262 31.52 4.99 5.61
N ASN A 263 32.29 5.10 4.51
CA ASN A 263 33.14 4.02 4.05
C ASN A 263 34.37 3.88 4.98
N THR A 264 34.32 2.91 5.89
CA THR A 264 35.37 2.68 6.87
C THR A 264 36.53 1.83 6.35
N ALA A 265 36.42 1.26 5.16
CA ALA A 265 37.42 0.36 4.60
C ALA A 265 38.61 1.11 3.94
N THR A 266 38.36 2.30 3.41
CA THR A 266 39.37 3.04 2.64
C THR A 266 39.27 4.55 2.83
N GLY A 267 40.36 5.28 2.53
CA GLY A 267 40.41 6.75 2.56
C GLY A 267 40.39 7.32 3.98
N ILE A 268 40.14 8.61 4.08
CA ILE A 268 40.16 9.36 5.33
C ILE A 268 39.13 8.85 6.37
N MET A 269 38.04 8.23 5.91
CA MET A 269 36.99 7.67 6.75
C MET A 269 37.39 6.35 7.42
N SER A 270 38.53 5.74 7.06
CA SER A 270 39.09 4.60 7.80
C SER A 270 39.60 4.99 9.18
N ASP A 271 40.00 6.27 9.36
CA ASP A 271 40.38 6.81 10.67
C ASP A 271 39.15 7.08 11.55
N LYS A 272 39.14 6.46 12.73
CA LYS A 272 38.06 6.59 13.70
C LYS A 272 37.92 8.04 14.21
N SER A 273 39.04 8.75 14.41
CA SER A 273 39.03 10.14 14.90
C SER A 273 38.34 11.09 13.92
N VAL A 274 38.52 10.85 12.61
CA VAL A 274 37.85 11.63 11.57
C VAL A 274 36.33 11.39 11.60
N ARG A 275 35.90 10.15 11.74
CA ARG A 275 34.46 9.85 11.85
C ARG A 275 33.83 10.45 13.10
N GLU A 276 34.55 10.42 14.24
CA GLU A 276 34.12 11.07 15.48
C GLU A 276 34.02 12.57 15.33
N ALA A 277 35.01 13.22 14.69
CA ALA A 277 34.98 14.66 14.42
C ALA A 277 33.81 15.07 13.54
N ILE A 278 33.51 14.31 12.48
CA ILE A 278 32.33 14.54 11.64
C ILE A 278 31.06 14.40 12.48
N ASN A 279 30.91 13.34 13.25
CA ASN A 279 29.71 13.11 14.06
C ASN A 279 29.49 14.22 15.11
N LEU A 280 30.56 14.77 15.70
CA LEU A 280 30.49 15.88 16.63
C LEU A 280 30.25 17.22 15.95
N GLY A 281 30.74 17.41 14.73
CA GLY A 281 30.59 18.64 13.98
C GLY A 281 29.25 18.79 13.27
N LEU A 282 28.44 17.73 13.18
CA LEU A 282 27.13 17.78 12.55
C LEU A 282 26.06 18.28 13.53
N ASP A 283 25.49 19.46 13.25
CA ASP A 283 24.28 19.93 13.91
C ASP A 283 23.04 19.31 13.26
N ARG A 284 22.45 18.32 13.93
CA ARG A 284 21.28 17.60 13.41
C ARG A 284 20.01 18.46 13.38
N GLU A 285 19.90 19.45 14.25
CA GLU A 285 18.77 20.38 14.26
C GLU A 285 18.77 21.28 13.01
N ASP A 286 19.95 21.65 12.51
CA ASP A 286 20.05 22.44 11.28
C ASP A 286 19.60 21.62 10.05
N TYR A 287 19.81 20.30 10.04
CA TYR A 287 19.23 19.43 9.01
C TYR A 287 17.70 19.39 9.08
N ILE A 288 17.12 19.26 10.28
CA ILE A 288 15.67 19.31 10.47
C ILE A 288 15.08 20.63 9.96
N LYS A 289 15.73 21.76 10.26
CA LYS A 289 15.31 23.08 9.73
C LYS A 289 15.41 23.13 8.21
N ALA A 290 16.51 22.63 7.63
CA ALA A 290 16.70 22.62 6.18
C ALA A 290 15.68 21.72 5.45
N LEU A 291 15.33 20.57 6.04
CA LEU A 291 14.33 19.63 5.51
C LEU A 291 12.89 20.08 5.76
N LYS A 292 12.68 21.12 6.57
CA LYS A 292 11.36 21.65 6.98
C LYS A 292 10.45 20.59 7.62
N GLY A 293 11.02 19.53 8.19
CA GLY A 293 10.26 18.47 8.83
C GLY A 293 11.12 17.34 9.38
N GLY A 294 10.50 16.45 10.16
CA GLY A 294 11.17 15.36 10.83
C GLY A 294 11.59 15.67 12.26
N ARG A 295 12.38 14.79 12.85
CA ARG A 295 12.96 14.92 14.19
C ARG A 295 14.34 14.29 14.24
N VAL A 296 15.20 14.74 15.18
CA VAL A 296 16.53 14.18 15.37
C VAL A 296 16.39 12.72 15.82
N ALA A 297 17.07 11.81 15.11
CA ALA A 297 17.16 10.41 15.50
C ALA A 297 18.26 10.23 16.56
N ASN A 298 17.95 9.57 17.67
CA ASN A 298 18.88 9.29 18.77
C ASN A 298 19.55 7.90 18.67
N GLY A 299 19.22 7.13 17.66
CA GLY A 299 19.75 5.79 17.43
C GLY A 299 19.44 5.28 16.03
N LEU A 300 19.78 4.02 15.77
CA LEU A 300 19.55 3.37 14.47
C LEU A 300 18.08 3.01 14.26
N PHE A 301 17.30 2.87 15.34
CA PHE A 301 15.88 2.50 15.27
C PHE A 301 15.00 3.72 15.52
N ALA A 302 13.87 3.77 14.83
CA ALA A 302 12.86 4.79 15.06
C ALA A 302 12.29 4.67 16.50
N GLN A 303 11.89 5.80 17.11
CA GLN A 303 11.48 5.85 18.52
C GLN A 303 10.21 5.08 18.89
N TYR A 304 9.49 4.57 17.91
CA TYR A 304 8.26 3.78 18.11
C TYR A 304 8.46 2.27 17.84
N PHE A 305 9.73 1.82 17.76
CA PHE A 305 10.12 0.41 17.79
C PHE A 305 10.73 0.04 19.12
#